data_c5ff88427acf043177615170a742b891
#
_entry.id   c5ff88427acf043177615170a742b891
#
_cell.length_a   1.000
_cell.length_b   1.000
_cell.length_c   1.000
_cell.angle_alpha   90.00
_cell.angle_beta   90.00
_cell.angle_gamma   90.00
#
_symmetry.space_group_name_H-M   'P 1'
#
loop_
_entity.id
_entity.type
_entity.pdbx_description
1 polymer ?
#
loop_
_entity_poly.entity_id
_entity_poly.type
_entity_poly.pdbx_seq_one_letter_code
_entity_poly.pdbx_strand_id
1 'polypeptide(L)'
;MALASTVWDANLYLKFADARMRPALDLMGRLDPANAARAGHVIYDLGCGAGNISRILAERFPGAPVVGIDSSEQMLDKARSQTVDTRVSFAKGDLAHFKPDAPPSILYSNAAYQWLPGHIDMFPGLMKLLPSGGQLAIQMPRNHEAPSHALMRTAADAGPWAAKLKGIGGIARVEEPARYFDVLKPLSADLEVWETVYQQVLSGKDPVAQYTSSTGLRPFLEALSEPERTQFYDTYASLIAKAYPTRPDGITLFPFRRLFIVARRA
;
A
#
# COMPACT_ATOMS: atom_id res chain seq x y z
N MET A 1 12.83 12.18 21.93
CA MET A 1 13.57 12.74 20.78
C MET A 1 12.64 12.65 19.57
N ALA A 2 12.21 13.82 19.05
CA ALA A 2 11.33 13.87 17.90
C ALA A 2 12.12 13.44 16.66
N LEU A 3 11.64 12.43 15.94
CA LEU A 3 12.14 12.03 14.63
C LEU A 3 11.95 13.22 13.68
N ALA A 4 13.06 13.71 13.13
CA ALA A 4 13.03 14.77 12.12
C ALA A 4 12.14 14.31 10.96
N SER A 5 11.11 15.09 10.64
CA SER A 5 10.25 14.86 9.49
C SER A 5 11.08 15.02 8.22
N THR A 6 11.51 13.92 7.64
CA THR A 6 12.10 13.95 6.30
C THR A 6 10.99 14.35 5.31
N VAL A 7 11.27 15.37 4.54
CA VAL A 7 10.34 15.90 3.52
C VAL A 7 10.07 14.77 2.51
N TRP A 8 8.85 14.23 2.55
CA TRP A 8 8.36 13.29 1.55
C TRP A 8 8.37 13.97 0.17
N ASP A 9 9.13 13.42 -0.77
CA ASP A 9 9.21 14.00 -2.12
C ASP A 9 7.94 13.64 -2.91
N ALA A 10 6.99 14.59 -2.86
CA ALA A 10 5.72 14.49 -3.56
C ALA A 10 5.90 14.38 -5.08
N ASN A 11 6.93 15.00 -5.66
CA ASN A 11 7.17 14.97 -7.10
C ASN A 11 7.64 13.60 -7.57
N LEU A 12 8.51 12.94 -6.81
CA LEU A 12 8.94 11.58 -7.10
C LEU A 12 7.77 10.58 -6.99
N TYR A 13 6.87 10.78 -6.03
CA TYR A 13 5.66 9.96 -5.90
C TYR A 13 4.68 10.17 -7.08
N LEU A 14 4.47 11.42 -7.48
CA LEU A 14 3.58 11.77 -8.60
C LEU A 14 4.08 11.27 -9.95
N LYS A 15 5.40 11.18 -10.17
CA LYS A 15 6.01 10.61 -11.39
C LYS A 15 5.50 9.19 -11.69
N PHE A 16 5.07 8.45 -10.67
CA PHE A 16 4.58 7.07 -10.78
C PHE A 16 3.12 6.92 -10.36
N ALA A 17 2.37 8.02 -10.28
CA ALA A 17 1.00 8.02 -9.74
C ALA A 17 0.08 7.06 -10.50
N ASP A 18 0.06 7.11 -11.85
CA ASP A 18 -0.80 6.26 -12.67
C ASP A 18 -0.52 4.76 -12.46
N ALA A 19 0.75 4.38 -12.42
CA ALA A 19 1.18 3.01 -12.20
C ALA A 19 0.83 2.48 -10.79
N ARG A 20 0.75 3.37 -9.80
CA ARG A 20 0.37 3.04 -8.41
C ARG A 20 -1.13 3.04 -8.18
N MET A 21 -1.87 3.80 -8.99
CA MET A 21 -3.33 3.87 -8.93
C MET A 21 -4.00 2.63 -9.51
N ARG A 22 -3.45 2.06 -10.57
CA ARG A 22 -4.07 0.93 -11.28
C ARG A 22 -4.45 -0.24 -10.38
N PRO A 23 -3.61 -0.73 -9.45
CA PRO A 23 -4.02 -1.81 -8.53
C PRO A 23 -5.22 -1.46 -7.66
N ALA A 24 -5.33 -0.19 -7.24
CA ALA A 24 -6.49 0.25 -6.47
C ALA A 24 -7.77 0.22 -7.33
N LEU A 25 -7.69 0.65 -8.58
CA LEU A 25 -8.83 0.62 -9.50
C LEU A 25 -9.23 -0.82 -9.86
N ASP A 26 -8.26 -1.72 -10.06
CA ASP A 26 -8.51 -3.14 -10.34
C ASP A 26 -9.19 -3.82 -9.13
N LEU A 27 -8.78 -3.50 -7.88
CA LEU A 27 -9.46 -3.94 -6.66
C LEU A 27 -10.89 -3.39 -6.59
N MET A 28 -11.04 -2.07 -6.81
CA MET A 28 -12.35 -1.39 -6.77
C MET A 28 -13.33 -1.96 -7.81
N GLY A 29 -12.83 -2.41 -8.96
CA GLY A 29 -13.63 -3.06 -10.01
C GLY A 29 -14.27 -4.38 -9.60
N ARG A 30 -13.84 -4.99 -8.47
CA ARG A 30 -14.41 -6.22 -7.92
C ARG A 30 -15.47 -5.98 -6.83
N LEU A 31 -15.72 -4.73 -6.48
CA LEU A 31 -16.73 -4.38 -5.48
C LEU A 31 -18.12 -4.38 -6.09
N ASP A 32 -19.08 -4.91 -5.34
CA ASP A 32 -20.49 -4.91 -5.71
C ASP A 32 -21.13 -3.55 -5.37
N PRO A 33 -21.61 -2.78 -6.36
CA PRO A 33 -22.25 -1.49 -6.12
C PRO A 33 -23.51 -1.58 -5.25
N ALA A 34 -24.25 -2.69 -5.27
CA ALA A 34 -25.43 -2.87 -4.45
C ALA A 34 -25.09 -2.91 -2.96
N ASN A 35 -23.93 -3.45 -2.59
CA ASN A 35 -23.48 -3.44 -1.19
C ASN A 35 -23.01 -2.05 -0.75
N ALA A 36 -22.39 -1.28 -1.63
CA ALA A 36 -21.93 0.07 -1.33
C ALA A 36 -23.10 1.03 -0.98
N ALA A 37 -24.21 0.90 -1.68
CA ALA A 37 -25.36 1.80 -1.58
C ALA A 37 -26.34 1.47 -0.44
N ARG A 38 -25.96 0.61 0.53
CA ARG A 38 -26.84 0.27 1.67
C ARG A 38 -27.10 1.50 2.53
N ALA A 39 -28.38 1.79 2.76
CA ALA A 39 -28.78 2.95 3.56
C ALA A 39 -28.19 2.92 4.98
N GLY A 40 -27.64 4.03 5.42
CA GLY A 40 -27.00 4.18 6.74
C GLY A 40 -25.64 3.49 6.89
N HIS A 41 -25.06 2.96 5.80
CA HIS A 41 -23.74 2.33 5.83
C HIS A 41 -22.68 3.24 5.19
N VAL A 42 -21.41 3.00 5.55
CA VAL A 42 -20.26 3.82 5.16
C VAL A 42 -19.23 2.93 4.47
N ILE A 43 -18.53 3.48 3.48
CA ILE A 43 -17.30 2.91 2.92
C ILE A 43 -16.12 3.47 3.71
N TYR A 44 -15.31 2.61 4.29
CA TYR A 44 -14.07 3.02 4.94
C TYR A 44 -12.87 2.71 4.04
N ASP A 45 -12.05 3.73 3.77
CA ASP A 45 -10.75 3.62 3.07
C ASP A 45 -9.64 3.57 4.12
N LEU A 46 -9.15 2.38 4.43
CA LEU A 46 -8.22 2.08 5.50
C LEU A 46 -6.77 2.25 5.04
N GLY A 47 -6.09 3.27 5.55
CA GLY A 47 -4.77 3.72 5.09
C GLY A 47 -4.91 4.64 3.88
N CYS A 48 -5.82 5.62 3.95
CA CYS A 48 -6.23 6.47 2.83
C CYS A 48 -5.14 7.42 2.33
N GLY A 49 -4.08 7.69 3.12
CA GLY A 49 -3.04 8.64 2.78
C GLY A 49 -3.62 10.03 2.46
N ALA A 50 -3.26 10.59 1.31
CA ALA A 50 -3.77 11.88 0.83
C ALA A 50 -5.18 11.84 0.21
N GLY A 51 -5.94 10.77 0.45
CA GLY A 51 -7.36 10.67 0.09
C GLY A 51 -7.67 10.49 -1.39
N ASN A 52 -6.68 10.16 -2.24
CA ASN A 52 -6.89 10.01 -3.67
C ASN A 52 -7.90 8.89 -3.98
N ILE A 53 -7.76 7.75 -3.31
CA ILE A 53 -8.66 6.61 -3.49
C ILE A 53 -10.02 6.89 -2.84
N SER A 54 -10.06 7.54 -1.69
CA SER A 54 -11.32 7.90 -1.02
C SER A 54 -12.23 8.74 -1.93
N ARG A 55 -11.66 9.70 -2.68
CA ARG A 55 -12.41 10.50 -3.66
C ARG A 55 -12.95 9.65 -4.81
N ILE A 56 -12.13 8.75 -5.35
CA ILE A 56 -12.56 7.85 -6.44
C ILE A 56 -13.63 6.86 -5.96
N LEU A 57 -13.55 6.37 -4.71
CA LEU A 57 -14.60 5.55 -4.10
C LEU A 57 -15.93 6.33 -4.05
N ALA A 58 -15.92 7.60 -3.65
CA ALA A 58 -17.13 8.43 -3.62
C ALA A 58 -17.72 8.70 -5.01
N GLU A 59 -16.87 8.86 -6.03
CA GLU A 59 -17.29 8.99 -7.43
C GLU A 59 -17.91 7.67 -7.96
N ARG A 60 -17.25 6.55 -7.64
CA ARG A 60 -17.69 5.22 -8.10
C ARG A 60 -18.97 4.75 -7.43
N PHE A 61 -19.21 5.17 -6.17
CA PHE A 61 -20.35 4.79 -5.34
C PHE A 61 -21.11 6.02 -4.84
N PRO A 62 -21.85 6.73 -5.74
CA PRO A 62 -22.42 8.05 -5.43
C PRO A 62 -23.48 8.06 -4.33
N GLY A 63 -24.01 6.89 -3.96
CA GLY A 63 -24.99 6.76 -2.87
C GLY A 63 -24.40 6.52 -1.47
N ALA A 64 -23.07 6.40 -1.35
CA ALA A 64 -22.41 6.03 -0.10
C ALA A 64 -21.48 7.15 0.42
N PRO A 65 -21.54 7.49 1.72
CA PRO A 65 -20.49 8.27 2.34
C PRO A 65 -19.18 7.47 2.42
N VAL A 66 -18.06 8.17 2.31
CA VAL A 66 -16.70 7.58 2.38
C VAL A 66 -15.93 8.21 3.53
N VAL A 67 -15.35 7.39 4.38
CA VAL A 67 -14.47 7.84 5.47
C VAL A 67 -13.07 7.27 5.26
N GLY A 68 -12.10 8.16 4.98
CA GLY A 68 -10.70 7.80 4.92
C GLY A 68 -10.07 7.78 6.31
N ILE A 69 -9.38 6.70 6.65
CA ILE A 69 -8.67 6.52 7.91
C ILE A 69 -7.17 6.47 7.64
N ASP A 70 -6.38 7.27 8.33
CA ASP A 70 -4.92 7.21 8.29
C ASP A 70 -4.33 7.60 9.65
N SER A 71 -3.12 7.12 9.97
CA SER A 71 -2.42 7.49 11.20
C SER A 71 -1.66 8.81 11.09
N SER A 72 -1.36 9.27 9.88
CA SER A 72 -0.59 10.48 9.58
C SER A 72 -1.49 11.71 9.46
N GLU A 73 -1.45 12.61 10.45
CA GLU A 73 -2.20 13.88 10.39
C GLU A 73 -1.78 14.72 9.17
N GLN A 74 -0.50 14.74 8.83
CA GLN A 74 -0.01 15.44 7.64
C GLN A 74 -0.68 14.95 6.34
N MET A 75 -0.90 13.64 6.22
CA MET A 75 -1.60 13.07 5.07
C MET A 75 -3.08 13.42 5.09
N LEU A 76 -3.71 13.39 6.26
CA LEU A 76 -5.11 13.75 6.44
C LEU A 76 -5.37 15.24 6.14
N ASP A 77 -4.47 16.13 6.54
CA ASP A 77 -4.58 17.57 6.22
C ASP A 77 -4.50 17.79 4.72
N LYS A 78 -3.59 17.09 4.03
CA LYS A 78 -3.53 17.11 2.58
C LYS A 78 -4.81 16.54 1.95
N ALA A 79 -5.33 15.44 2.47
CA ALA A 79 -6.58 14.85 1.99
C ALA A 79 -7.76 15.82 2.12
N ARG A 80 -7.92 16.45 3.28
CA ARG A 80 -8.97 17.47 3.56
C ARG A 80 -8.86 18.67 2.62
N SER A 81 -7.64 19.21 2.43
CA SER A 81 -7.40 20.38 1.57
C SER A 81 -7.70 20.15 0.09
N GLN A 82 -7.66 18.89 -0.36
CA GLN A 82 -7.88 18.50 -1.76
C GLN A 82 -9.28 17.94 -2.03
N THR A 83 -10.14 17.87 -1.00
CA THR A 83 -11.45 17.22 -1.11
C THR A 83 -12.56 18.26 -0.98
N VAL A 84 -13.39 18.38 -2.01
CA VAL A 84 -14.56 19.27 -2.06
C VAL A 84 -15.89 18.52 -1.92
N ASP A 85 -15.88 17.19 -2.14
CA ASP A 85 -17.07 16.36 -2.03
C ASP A 85 -17.43 16.15 -0.54
N THR A 86 -18.57 16.65 -0.11
CA THR A 86 -19.07 16.59 1.27
C THR A 86 -19.41 15.18 1.76
N ARG A 87 -19.47 14.21 0.85
CA ARG A 87 -19.65 12.78 1.17
C ARG A 87 -18.36 12.12 1.64
N VAL A 88 -17.20 12.77 1.43
CA VAL A 88 -15.88 12.27 1.81
C VAL A 88 -15.38 12.99 3.05
N SER A 89 -15.08 12.25 4.07
CA SER A 89 -14.46 12.75 5.30
C SER A 89 -13.22 11.95 5.68
N PHE A 90 -12.40 12.51 6.59
CA PHE A 90 -11.15 11.89 6.99
C PHE A 90 -11.00 11.94 8.50
N ALA A 91 -10.62 10.81 9.09
CA ALA A 91 -10.39 10.68 10.51
C ALA A 91 -9.02 10.02 10.79
N LYS A 92 -8.39 10.47 11.86
CA LYS A 92 -7.16 9.85 12.35
C LYS A 92 -7.49 8.53 13.02
N GLY A 93 -6.77 7.47 12.66
CA GLY A 93 -6.96 6.15 13.26
C GLY A 93 -5.78 5.24 13.06
N ASP A 94 -5.65 4.26 13.96
CA ASP A 94 -4.71 3.17 13.86
C ASP A 94 -5.42 1.94 13.28
N LEU A 95 -4.92 1.44 12.15
CA LEU A 95 -5.51 0.29 11.46
C LEU A 95 -5.42 -1.01 12.28
N ALA A 96 -4.45 -1.12 13.18
CA ALA A 96 -4.34 -2.27 14.08
C ALA A 96 -5.49 -2.35 15.09
N HIS A 97 -6.09 -1.20 15.42
CA HIS A 97 -7.17 -1.07 16.41
C HIS A 97 -8.43 -0.43 15.81
N PHE A 98 -8.60 -0.53 14.50
CA PHE A 98 -9.71 0.12 13.80
C PHE A 98 -11.09 -0.32 14.34
N LYS A 99 -11.91 0.68 14.64
CA LYS A 99 -13.33 0.53 14.99
C LYS A 99 -14.13 1.55 14.19
N PRO A 100 -15.17 1.13 13.46
CA PRO A 100 -16.01 2.05 12.70
C PRO A 100 -16.99 2.79 13.62
N ASP A 101 -17.22 4.08 13.33
CA ASP A 101 -18.23 4.89 14.03
C ASP A 101 -19.66 4.63 13.48
N ALA A 102 -19.76 4.10 12.27
CA ALA A 102 -21.01 3.71 11.63
C ALA A 102 -20.84 2.33 10.96
N PRO A 103 -21.94 1.57 10.72
CA PRO A 103 -21.87 0.26 10.10
C PRO A 103 -21.15 0.32 8.73
N PRO A 104 -20.08 -0.46 8.51
CA PRO A 104 -19.40 -0.45 7.22
C PRO A 104 -20.16 -1.27 6.17
N SER A 105 -20.35 -0.73 4.96
CA SER A 105 -20.74 -1.54 3.79
C SER A 105 -19.54 -2.18 3.15
N ILE A 106 -18.44 -1.42 3.07
CA ILE A 106 -17.17 -1.84 2.49
C ILE A 106 -16.04 -1.38 3.42
N LEU A 107 -15.11 -2.29 3.72
CA LEU A 107 -13.79 -2.00 4.25
C LEU A 107 -12.79 -2.17 3.12
N TYR A 108 -12.29 -1.07 2.63
CA TYR A 108 -11.36 -1.00 1.51
C TYR A 108 -9.96 -0.65 2.00
N SER A 109 -8.91 -1.27 1.48
CA SER A 109 -7.53 -0.92 1.78
C SER A 109 -6.61 -1.18 0.60
N ASN A 110 -5.85 -0.18 0.21
CA ASN A 110 -4.86 -0.30 -0.85
C ASN A 110 -3.47 0.10 -0.36
N ALA A 111 -2.54 -0.85 -0.39
CA ALA A 111 -1.13 -0.66 -0.04
C ALA A 111 -0.90 -0.06 1.38
N ALA A 112 -1.66 -0.52 2.37
CA ALA A 112 -1.55 -0.08 3.77
C ALA A 112 -1.19 -1.21 4.73
N TYR A 113 -1.87 -2.34 4.72
CA TYR A 113 -1.68 -3.40 5.72
C TYR A 113 -0.31 -4.08 5.68
N GLN A 114 0.42 -4.04 4.57
CA GLN A 114 1.81 -4.53 4.51
C GLN A 114 2.79 -3.79 5.45
N TRP A 115 2.40 -2.66 6.01
CA TRP A 115 3.19 -1.92 6.99
C TRP A 115 2.99 -2.41 8.43
N LEU A 116 1.96 -3.25 8.66
CA LEU A 116 1.60 -3.75 9.99
C LEU A 116 2.09 -5.19 10.17
N PRO A 117 3.00 -5.45 11.11
CA PRO A 117 3.38 -6.82 11.47
C PRO A 117 2.15 -7.63 11.91
N GLY A 118 2.04 -8.87 11.44
CA GLY A 118 0.93 -9.74 11.81
C GLY A 118 -0.44 -9.32 11.25
N HIS A 119 -0.49 -8.49 10.21
CA HIS A 119 -1.75 -7.99 9.65
C HIS A 119 -2.76 -9.07 9.26
N ILE A 120 -2.30 -10.27 8.91
CA ILE A 120 -3.19 -11.38 8.57
C ILE A 120 -4.13 -11.74 9.73
N ASP A 121 -3.66 -11.63 10.98
CA ASP A 121 -4.44 -11.93 12.18
C ASP A 121 -5.53 -10.88 12.46
N MET A 122 -5.41 -9.70 11.84
CA MET A 122 -6.39 -8.61 11.94
C MET A 122 -7.61 -8.83 11.03
N PHE A 123 -7.44 -9.53 9.90
CA PHE A 123 -8.46 -9.66 8.86
C PHE A 123 -9.75 -10.37 9.31
N PRO A 124 -9.70 -11.44 10.13
CA PRO A 124 -10.92 -12.00 10.73
C PRO A 124 -11.68 -10.99 11.61
N GLY A 125 -10.96 -10.10 12.29
CA GLY A 125 -11.55 -9.00 13.06
C GLY A 125 -12.29 -8.01 12.16
N LEU A 126 -11.68 -7.59 11.06
CA LEU A 126 -12.30 -6.71 10.07
C LEU A 126 -13.55 -7.32 9.45
N MET A 127 -13.51 -8.62 9.11
CA MET A 127 -14.69 -9.32 8.61
C MET A 127 -15.86 -9.31 9.59
N LYS A 128 -15.59 -9.40 10.90
CA LYS A 128 -16.65 -9.37 11.93
C LYS A 128 -17.27 -7.99 12.10
N LEU A 129 -16.62 -6.91 11.71
CA LEU A 129 -17.17 -5.55 11.71
C LEU A 129 -18.20 -5.34 10.59
N LEU A 130 -18.12 -6.11 9.52
CA LEU A 130 -19.02 -6.04 8.39
C LEU A 130 -20.36 -6.72 8.71
N PRO A 131 -21.49 -6.15 8.29
CA PRO A 131 -22.77 -6.85 8.29
C PRO A 131 -22.76 -7.99 7.26
N SER A 132 -23.71 -8.93 7.36
CA SER A 132 -23.89 -9.97 6.32
C SER A 132 -24.00 -9.32 4.93
N GLY A 133 -23.23 -9.81 3.97
CA GLY A 133 -23.13 -9.29 2.62
C GLY A 133 -22.16 -8.10 2.45
N GLY A 134 -21.66 -7.48 3.54
CA GLY A 134 -20.64 -6.44 3.48
C GLY A 134 -19.31 -6.98 2.91
N GLN A 135 -18.47 -6.11 2.35
CA GLN A 135 -17.26 -6.52 1.63
C GLN A 135 -15.97 -6.01 2.28
N LEU A 136 -15.00 -6.91 2.44
CA LEU A 136 -13.61 -6.58 2.73
C LEU A 136 -12.82 -6.65 1.42
N ALA A 137 -12.14 -5.57 1.05
CA ALA A 137 -11.30 -5.50 -0.14
C ALA A 137 -9.90 -4.99 0.21
N ILE A 138 -8.89 -5.82 0.01
CA ILE A 138 -7.52 -5.50 0.39
C ILE A 138 -6.57 -5.77 -0.78
N GLN A 139 -5.68 -4.82 -1.04
CA GLN A 139 -4.57 -4.97 -1.95
C GLN A 139 -3.26 -4.68 -1.23
N MET A 140 -2.24 -5.51 -1.43
CA MET A 140 -0.90 -5.33 -0.87
C MET A 140 0.19 -5.67 -1.90
N PRO A 141 1.32 -4.92 -1.94
CA PRO A 141 2.50 -5.36 -2.68
C PRO A 141 3.09 -6.62 -2.02
N ARG A 142 3.43 -7.62 -2.84
CA ARG A 142 4.04 -8.87 -2.39
C ARG A 142 5.37 -9.12 -3.12
N ASN A 143 6.34 -8.26 -2.81
CA ASN A 143 7.67 -8.24 -3.46
C ASN A 143 8.82 -8.49 -2.49
N HIS A 144 8.57 -8.91 -1.25
CA HIS A 144 9.59 -9.05 -0.21
C HIS A 144 10.71 -10.05 -0.58
N GLU A 145 10.44 -11.02 -1.44
CA GLU A 145 11.40 -12.00 -1.98
C GLU A 145 11.92 -11.62 -3.37
N ALA A 146 11.33 -10.61 -4.02
CA ALA A 146 11.80 -10.14 -5.31
C ALA A 146 13.21 -9.51 -5.20
N PRO A 147 14.03 -9.55 -6.26
CA PRO A 147 15.36 -8.94 -6.25
C PRO A 147 15.36 -7.49 -5.76
N SER A 148 14.31 -6.71 -6.08
CA SER A 148 14.16 -5.33 -5.63
C SER A 148 14.23 -5.17 -4.11
N HIS A 149 13.68 -6.10 -3.33
CA HIS A 149 13.69 -6.05 -1.86
C HIS A 149 14.81 -6.90 -1.25
N ALA A 150 15.16 -8.03 -1.86
CA ALA A 150 16.25 -8.87 -1.40
C ALA A 150 17.59 -8.11 -1.48
N LEU A 151 17.83 -7.39 -2.56
CA LEU A 151 19.07 -6.63 -2.77
C LEU A 151 19.16 -5.35 -1.91
N MET A 152 18.03 -4.82 -1.38
CA MET A 152 18.08 -3.77 -0.35
C MET A 152 18.78 -4.28 0.91
N ARG A 153 18.43 -5.50 1.36
CA ARG A 153 19.07 -6.15 2.50
C ARG A 153 20.54 -6.46 2.23
N THR A 154 20.84 -7.00 1.05
CA THR A 154 22.21 -7.25 0.64
C THR A 154 23.06 -5.96 0.66
N ALA A 155 22.53 -4.85 0.13
CA ALA A 155 23.22 -3.56 0.17
C ALA A 155 23.35 -3.01 1.59
N ALA A 156 22.35 -3.23 2.45
CA ALA A 156 22.37 -2.80 3.85
C ALA A 156 23.47 -3.51 4.63
N ASP A 157 23.71 -4.78 4.36
CA ASP A 157 24.71 -5.61 5.06
C ASP A 157 26.14 -5.40 4.51
N ALA A 158 26.31 -4.83 3.32
CA ALA A 158 27.58 -4.82 2.59
C ALA A 158 28.52 -3.63 2.89
N GLY A 159 28.06 -2.59 3.59
CA GLY A 159 28.82 -1.34 3.74
C GLY A 159 29.08 -0.91 5.18
N PRO A 160 29.79 0.20 5.38
CA PRO A 160 30.07 0.74 6.71
C PRO A 160 28.82 1.12 7.50
N TRP A 161 27.70 1.29 6.83
CA TRP A 161 26.38 1.57 7.39
C TRP A 161 25.67 0.36 7.98
N ALA A 162 26.22 -0.87 7.84
CA ALA A 162 25.53 -2.11 8.23
C ALA A 162 25.01 -2.09 9.68
N ALA A 163 25.83 -1.57 10.61
CA ALA A 163 25.41 -1.46 12.02
C ALA A 163 24.23 -0.50 12.22
N LYS A 164 24.17 0.60 11.43
CA LYS A 164 23.10 1.61 11.48
C LYS A 164 21.80 1.08 10.86
N LEU A 165 21.90 0.24 9.85
CA LEU A 165 20.77 -0.32 9.11
C LEU A 165 20.27 -1.65 9.68
N LYS A 166 20.93 -2.18 10.71
CA LYS A 166 20.51 -3.43 11.36
C LYS A 166 19.10 -3.28 11.94
N GLY A 167 18.21 -4.19 11.51
CA GLY A 167 16.81 -4.16 11.94
C GLY A 167 15.93 -3.15 11.21
N ILE A 168 16.50 -2.35 10.31
CA ILE A 168 15.69 -1.53 9.41
C ILE A 168 15.16 -2.44 8.31
N GLY A 169 13.86 -2.65 8.34
CA GLY A 169 13.14 -3.39 7.32
C GLY A 169 11.73 -2.82 7.27
N GLY A 170 11.34 -2.32 6.10
CA GLY A 170 10.18 -1.45 6.09
C GLY A 170 8.85 -2.14 5.90
N ILE A 171 8.82 -3.31 5.29
CA ILE A 171 7.55 -3.94 4.88
C ILE A 171 7.46 -5.29 5.58
N ALA A 172 6.38 -5.49 6.35
CA ALA A 172 6.06 -6.78 6.93
C ALA A 172 5.89 -7.82 5.81
N ARG A 173 6.22 -9.06 6.12
CA ARG A 173 6.00 -10.15 5.17
C ARG A 173 4.52 -10.24 4.82
N VAL A 174 4.21 -10.12 3.54
CA VAL A 174 2.90 -10.46 2.99
C VAL A 174 2.91 -11.94 2.70
N GLU A 175 2.06 -12.69 3.37
CA GLU A 175 2.02 -14.14 3.35
C GLU A 175 1.59 -14.70 1.97
N GLU A 176 1.66 -16.02 1.81
CA GLU A 176 1.16 -16.71 0.64
C GLU A 176 -0.37 -16.57 0.52
N PRO A 177 -0.93 -16.50 -0.70
CA PRO A 177 -2.38 -16.34 -0.92
C PRO A 177 -3.23 -17.37 -0.16
N ALA A 178 -2.78 -18.61 -0.06
CA ALA A 178 -3.47 -19.68 0.67
C ALA A 178 -3.70 -19.35 2.14
N ARG A 179 -2.75 -18.66 2.80
CA ARG A 179 -2.88 -18.29 4.21
C ARG A 179 -4.04 -17.31 4.42
N TYR A 180 -4.20 -16.33 3.53
CA TYR A 180 -5.34 -15.40 3.59
C TYR A 180 -6.66 -16.11 3.30
N PHE A 181 -6.65 -17.03 2.34
CA PHE A 181 -7.83 -17.85 2.05
C PHE A 181 -8.26 -18.64 3.29
N ASP A 182 -7.34 -19.32 3.97
CA ASP A 182 -7.63 -20.17 5.12
C ASP A 182 -8.25 -19.37 6.29
N VAL A 183 -7.74 -18.16 6.58
CA VAL A 183 -8.25 -17.34 7.71
C VAL A 183 -9.57 -16.64 7.39
N LEU A 184 -9.86 -16.38 6.12
CA LEU A 184 -11.07 -15.64 5.71
C LEU A 184 -12.21 -16.54 5.27
N LYS A 185 -11.94 -17.72 4.71
CA LYS A 185 -12.97 -18.63 4.19
C LYS A 185 -14.07 -18.98 5.20
N PRO A 186 -13.77 -19.27 6.48
CA PRO A 186 -14.81 -19.57 7.47
C PRO A 186 -15.81 -18.44 7.74
N LEU A 187 -15.46 -17.20 7.38
CA LEU A 187 -16.25 -15.99 7.63
C LEU A 187 -16.92 -15.46 6.35
N SER A 188 -16.65 -16.08 5.20
CA SER A 188 -17.01 -15.54 3.89
C SER A 188 -18.06 -16.39 3.19
N ALA A 189 -19.12 -15.75 2.73
CA ALA A 189 -20.06 -16.33 1.77
C ALA A 189 -19.40 -16.46 0.38
N ASP A 190 -18.55 -15.49 0.05
CA ASP A 190 -17.76 -15.47 -1.18
C ASP A 190 -16.36 -14.92 -0.90
N LEU A 191 -15.32 -15.47 -1.56
CA LEU A 191 -13.92 -15.10 -1.33
C LEU A 191 -13.10 -15.29 -2.59
N GLU A 192 -12.55 -14.19 -3.08
CA GLU A 192 -11.54 -14.18 -4.13
C GLU A 192 -10.17 -13.78 -3.55
N VAL A 193 -9.15 -14.55 -3.86
CA VAL A 193 -7.74 -14.23 -3.57
C VAL A 193 -6.94 -14.46 -4.83
N TRP A 194 -6.25 -13.41 -5.33
CA TRP A 194 -5.45 -13.54 -6.55
C TRP A 194 -4.21 -12.67 -6.51
N GLU A 195 -3.29 -12.91 -7.42
CA GLU A 195 -2.12 -12.09 -7.66
C GLU A 195 -2.10 -11.53 -9.07
N THR A 196 -1.59 -10.30 -9.20
CA THR A 196 -1.29 -9.67 -10.49
C THR A 196 0.14 -9.18 -10.50
N VAL A 197 0.87 -9.45 -11.57
CA VAL A 197 2.21 -8.89 -11.80
C VAL A 197 2.08 -7.74 -12.79
N TYR A 198 2.25 -6.52 -12.30
CA TYR A 198 2.28 -5.32 -13.14
C TYR A 198 3.69 -5.11 -13.68
N GLN A 199 3.82 -5.07 -15.00
CA GLN A 199 5.08 -4.67 -15.63
C GLN A 199 5.17 -3.15 -15.62
N GLN A 200 5.94 -2.60 -14.67
CA GLN A 200 6.21 -1.16 -14.66
C GLN A 200 7.20 -0.84 -15.79
N VAL A 201 6.83 0.10 -16.65
CA VAL A 201 7.67 0.58 -17.74
C VAL A 201 8.44 1.80 -17.23
N LEU A 202 9.69 1.61 -16.90
CA LEU A 202 10.54 2.63 -16.29
C LEU A 202 11.63 3.08 -17.25
N SER A 203 12.03 4.36 -17.16
CA SER A 203 13.08 4.95 -17.98
C SER A 203 13.96 5.91 -17.17
N GLY A 204 15.12 6.25 -17.71
CA GLY A 204 16.07 7.18 -17.09
C GLY A 204 17.17 6.46 -16.31
N LYS A 205 17.94 7.23 -15.53
CA LYS A 205 19.05 6.71 -14.72
C LYS A 205 18.48 5.92 -13.52
N ASP A 206 19.03 4.73 -13.26
CA ASP A 206 18.72 3.89 -12.10
C ASP A 206 17.20 3.72 -11.84
N PRO A 207 16.40 3.37 -12.87
CA PRO A 207 14.95 3.59 -12.81
C PRO A 207 14.25 2.77 -11.72
N VAL A 208 14.72 1.56 -11.42
CA VAL A 208 14.17 0.72 -10.33
C VAL A 208 14.59 1.25 -8.96
N ALA A 209 15.84 1.72 -8.81
CA ALA A 209 16.29 2.33 -7.56
C ALA A 209 15.52 3.62 -7.25
N GLN A 210 15.27 4.46 -8.26
CA GLN A 210 14.41 5.65 -8.12
C GLN A 210 12.96 5.29 -7.76
N TYR A 211 12.39 4.27 -8.40
CA TYR A 211 11.03 3.82 -8.09
C TYR A 211 10.91 3.36 -6.63
N THR A 212 11.88 2.58 -6.14
CA THR A 212 11.87 2.02 -4.79
C THR A 212 12.27 3.01 -3.71
N SER A 213 13.01 4.08 -4.03
CA SER A 213 13.47 5.10 -3.06
C SER A 213 12.33 5.85 -2.38
N SER A 214 11.18 5.96 -3.04
CA SER A 214 9.97 6.56 -2.47
C SER A 214 9.10 5.56 -1.68
N THR A 215 9.51 4.29 -1.59
CA THR A 215 8.76 3.22 -0.92
C THR A 215 9.68 2.34 -0.07
N GLY A 216 9.97 1.11 -0.49
CA GLY A 216 10.73 0.13 0.30
C GLY A 216 12.16 0.52 0.66
N LEU A 217 12.85 1.28 -0.20
CA LEU A 217 14.21 1.75 0.08
C LEU A 217 14.24 2.95 1.04
N ARG A 218 13.15 3.69 1.14
CA ARG A 218 13.04 4.92 1.92
C ARG A 218 13.51 4.79 3.36
N PRO A 219 13.07 3.80 4.17
CA PRO A 219 13.53 3.67 5.56
C PRO A 219 15.04 3.55 5.70
N PHE A 220 15.72 2.88 4.75
CA PHE A 220 17.17 2.76 4.73
C PHE A 220 17.85 4.10 4.45
N LEU A 221 17.32 4.85 3.46
CA LEU A 221 17.87 6.17 3.10
C LEU A 221 17.68 7.20 4.22
N GLU A 222 16.57 7.14 4.94
CA GLU A 222 16.26 8.04 6.05
C GLU A 222 17.14 7.80 7.29
N ALA A 223 17.60 6.58 7.46
CA ALA A 223 18.49 6.22 8.57
C ALA A 223 19.95 6.65 8.37
N LEU A 224 20.30 7.11 7.17
CA LEU A 224 21.67 7.49 6.79
C LEU A 224 21.77 8.98 6.53
N SER A 225 22.91 9.56 6.92
CA SER A 225 23.35 10.90 6.52
C SER A 225 24.35 10.81 5.36
N GLU A 226 24.63 11.94 4.68
CA GLU A 226 25.70 12.00 3.71
C GLU A 226 27.08 11.86 4.40
N PRO A 227 28.07 11.18 3.76
CA PRO A 227 28.02 10.62 2.40
C PRO A 227 27.49 9.17 2.32
N GLU A 228 27.18 8.53 3.44
CA GLU A 228 26.77 7.11 3.50
C GLU A 228 25.46 6.86 2.75
N ARG A 229 24.53 7.80 2.77
CA ARG A 229 23.26 7.72 2.04
C ARG A 229 23.49 7.57 0.54
N THR A 230 24.34 8.41 -0.04
CA THR A 230 24.70 8.34 -1.45
C THR A 230 25.42 7.04 -1.78
N GLN A 231 26.39 6.63 -0.99
CA GLN A 231 27.13 5.37 -1.20
C GLN A 231 26.24 4.14 -1.09
N PHE A 232 25.31 4.11 -0.13
CA PHE A 232 24.31 3.05 -0.01
C PHE A 232 23.39 2.99 -1.23
N TYR A 233 22.87 4.15 -1.67
CA TYR A 233 22.03 4.24 -2.86
C TYR A 233 22.76 3.72 -4.10
N ASP A 234 24.00 4.14 -4.34
CA ASP A 234 24.80 3.72 -5.50
C ASP A 234 25.10 2.23 -5.45
N THR A 235 25.38 1.69 -4.26
CA THR A 235 25.57 0.24 -4.07
C THR A 235 24.30 -0.53 -4.43
N TYR A 236 23.14 -0.11 -3.92
CA TYR A 236 21.87 -0.71 -4.28
C TYR A 236 21.55 -0.56 -5.77
N ALA A 237 21.74 0.64 -6.34
CA ALA A 237 21.49 0.90 -7.76
C ALA A 237 22.32 -0.01 -8.66
N SER A 238 23.60 -0.23 -8.33
CA SER A 238 24.49 -1.14 -9.06
C SER A 238 24.05 -2.60 -9.00
N LEU A 239 23.55 -3.05 -7.84
CA LEU A 239 23.03 -4.41 -7.67
C LEU A 239 21.73 -4.60 -8.44
N ILE A 240 20.81 -3.64 -8.34
CA ILE A 240 19.48 -3.75 -8.92
C ILE A 240 19.50 -3.64 -10.44
N ALA A 241 20.41 -2.89 -11.02
CA ALA A 241 20.60 -2.79 -12.47
C ALA A 241 20.96 -4.14 -13.13
N LYS A 242 21.65 -5.01 -12.40
CA LYS A 242 21.96 -6.37 -12.87
C LYS A 242 20.72 -7.28 -12.87
N ALA A 243 19.84 -7.10 -11.89
CA ALA A 243 18.61 -7.90 -11.77
C ALA A 243 17.50 -7.43 -12.73
N TYR A 244 17.49 -6.14 -13.08
CA TYR A 244 16.53 -5.53 -14.00
C TYR A 244 17.29 -4.68 -15.03
N PRO A 245 17.89 -5.33 -16.05
CA PRO A 245 18.72 -4.63 -17.03
C PRO A 245 17.88 -3.71 -17.92
N THR A 246 18.47 -2.57 -18.25
CA THR A 246 17.89 -1.66 -19.24
C THR A 246 18.01 -2.27 -20.63
N ARG A 247 16.93 -2.26 -21.38
CA ARG A 247 16.81 -2.77 -22.75
C ARG A 247 17.49 -1.82 -23.75
N PRO A 248 17.72 -2.24 -25.00
CA PRO A 248 18.31 -1.38 -26.03
C PRO A 248 17.50 -0.11 -26.34
N ASP A 249 16.20 -0.13 -26.09
CA ASP A 249 15.29 1.01 -26.24
C ASP A 249 15.31 2.00 -25.07
N GLY A 250 16.20 1.79 -24.09
CA GLY A 250 16.31 2.63 -22.88
C GLY A 250 15.25 2.35 -21.81
N ILE A 251 14.41 1.32 -22.00
CA ILE A 251 13.35 0.95 -21.06
C ILE A 251 13.82 -0.18 -20.14
N THR A 252 13.43 -0.09 -18.87
CA THR A 252 13.55 -1.16 -17.90
C THR A 252 12.14 -1.66 -17.54
N LEU A 253 11.88 -2.93 -17.77
CA LEU A 253 10.65 -3.58 -17.29
C LEU A 253 10.85 -4.03 -15.85
N PHE A 254 10.02 -3.53 -14.96
CA PHE A 254 10.06 -3.85 -13.54
C PHE A 254 8.78 -4.59 -13.12
N PRO A 255 8.83 -5.93 -12.99
CA PRO A 255 7.68 -6.71 -12.53
C PRO A 255 7.39 -6.40 -11.07
N PHE A 256 6.17 -5.94 -10.78
CA PHE A 256 5.73 -5.60 -9.45
C PHE A 256 4.49 -6.41 -9.08
N ARG A 257 4.69 -7.44 -8.24
CA ARG A 257 3.63 -8.36 -7.81
C ARG A 257 2.76 -7.72 -6.75
N ARG A 258 1.46 -7.90 -6.89
CA ARG A 258 0.42 -7.45 -5.96
C ARG A 258 -0.52 -8.58 -5.61
N LEU A 259 -0.83 -8.72 -4.33
CA LEU A 259 -1.86 -9.61 -3.80
C LEU A 259 -3.16 -8.83 -3.64
N PHE A 260 -4.26 -9.48 -3.99
CA PHE A 260 -5.62 -8.95 -3.90
C PHE A 260 -6.50 -9.93 -3.14
N ILE A 261 -7.39 -9.39 -2.34
CA ILE A 261 -8.37 -10.14 -1.54
C ILE A 261 -9.70 -9.39 -1.62
N VAL A 262 -10.76 -10.09 -2.01
CA VAL A 262 -12.14 -9.60 -1.88
C VAL A 262 -12.95 -10.68 -1.19
N ALA A 263 -13.49 -10.35 -0.02
CA ALA A 263 -14.29 -11.26 0.79
C ALA A 263 -15.66 -10.63 1.08
N ARG A 264 -16.73 -11.37 0.84
CA ARG A 264 -18.10 -10.99 1.21
C ARG A 264 -18.49 -11.72 2.49
N ARG A 265 -18.89 -10.97 3.50
CA ARG A 265 -19.31 -11.51 4.80
C ARG A 265 -20.50 -12.46 4.66
N ALA A 266 -20.42 -13.64 5.30
CA ALA A 266 -21.50 -14.61 5.39
C ALA A 266 -22.70 -14.10 6.21
#